data_c1651338d90f59c4611baacf15fec976
#
_entry.id   c1651338d90f59c4611baacf15fec976
#
_cell.length_a   1.000
_cell.length_b   1.000
_cell.length_c   1.000
_cell.angle_alpha   90.00
_cell.angle_beta   90.00
_cell.angle_gamma   90.00
#
_symmetry.space_group_name_H-M   'P 1'
#
loop_
_entity.id
_entity.type
_entity.pdbx_description
1 polymer ?
#
loop_
_entity_poly.entity_id
_entity_poly.type
_entity_poly.pdbx_seq_one_letter_code
_entity_poly.pdbx_strand_id
1 'polypeptide(L)'
;ASGHAYCSLREMAKAASEKGLEVLGITEHAPSMPGTCHKFYFNNLKVVPREMYGIQLLLGSEVNILDVQGTVDLGQHTLSSMDVVIASLHTPCMKPASKIENTESYLNVMKNPYVNIIGHPDDGRYEIDYEALVQGAKEYGKVLELNNHSMDPDCNRQNAVENDTVMLNLCKKYQVPVVMDSDAHFDLLIGEFDRARD
;
A
#
# COMPACT_ATOMS: atom_id res chain seq x y z
N ALA A 1 7.53 -4.24 -14.15
CA ALA A 1 6.99 -3.29 -15.14
C ALA A 1 5.61 -3.73 -15.59
N SER A 2 4.67 -2.83 -15.55
CA SER A 2 3.29 -3.04 -15.97
C SER A 2 2.85 -1.84 -16.83
N GLY A 3 1.58 -1.79 -17.22
CA GLY A 3 1.01 -0.58 -17.84
C GLY A 3 0.77 0.57 -16.84
N HIS A 4 1.04 0.33 -15.56
CA HIS A 4 0.86 1.29 -14.47
C HIS A 4 2.20 1.76 -13.87
N ALA A 5 3.24 0.91 -13.87
CA ALA A 5 4.60 1.25 -13.44
C ALA A 5 5.61 1.01 -14.58
N TYR A 6 6.55 1.92 -14.78
CA TYR A 6 7.31 2.03 -16.03
C TYR A 6 8.72 1.44 -15.97
N CYS A 7 9.23 1.08 -14.77
CA CYS A 7 10.53 0.46 -14.60
C CYS A 7 10.43 -1.04 -14.34
N SER A 8 11.45 -1.78 -14.74
CA SER A 8 11.57 -3.18 -14.36
C SER A 8 11.95 -3.31 -12.89
N LEU A 9 11.65 -4.48 -12.28
CA LEU A 9 12.08 -4.81 -10.92
C LEU A 9 13.59 -4.60 -10.72
N ARG A 10 14.41 -4.90 -11.73
CA ARG A 10 15.87 -4.72 -11.64
C ARG A 10 16.29 -3.27 -11.62
N GLU A 11 15.65 -2.40 -12.39
CA GLU A 11 15.90 -0.96 -12.37
C GLU A 11 15.51 -0.37 -11.02
N MET A 12 14.34 -0.75 -10.49
CA MET A 12 13.88 -0.34 -9.17
C MET A 12 14.85 -0.78 -8.06
N ALA A 13 15.28 -2.06 -8.07
CA ALA A 13 16.23 -2.58 -7.08
C ALA A 13 17.60 -1.89 -7.17
N LYS A 14 18.07 -1.57 -8.39
CA LYS A 14 19.32 -0.85 -8.60
C LYS A 14 19.23 0.58 -8.05
N ALA A 15 18.16 1.30 -8.38
CA ALA A 15 17.95 2.66 -7.88
C ALA A 15 17.85 2.71 -6.35
N ALA A 16 17.15 1.76 -5.73
CA ALA A 16 17.07 1.63 -4.29
C ALA A 16 18.44 1.44 -3.64
N SER A 17 19.26 0.54 -4.21
CA SER A 17 20.65 0.33 -3.76
C SER A 17 21.51 1.58 -3.89
N GLU A 18 21.44 2.28 -5.03
CA GLU A 18 22.19 3.51 -5.27
C GLU A 18 21.79 4.66 -4.32
N LYS A 19 20.54 4.68 -3.84
CA LYS A 19 20.05 5.60 -2.81
C LYS A 19 20.35 5.14 -1.37
N GLY A 20 21.02 4.00 -1.20
CA GLY A 20 21.44 3.50 0.11
C GLY A 20 20.34 2.84 0.92
N LEU A 21 19.25 2.40 0.28
CA LEU A 21 18.22 1.60 0.94
C LEU A 21 18.75 0.17 1.18
N GLU A 22 18.38 -0.42 2.30
CA GLU A 22 18.77 -1.80 2.67
C GLU A 22 17.69 -2.82 2.25
N VAL A 23 16.43 -2.38 2.19
CA VAL A 23 15.26 -3.21 1.87
C VAL A 23 14.36 -2.46 0.89
N LEU A 24 13.82 -3.17 -0.10
CA LEU A 24 12.84 -2.63 -1.04
C LEU A 24 11.63 -3.56 -1.12
N GLY A 25 10.44 -3.01 -0.84
CA GLY A 25 9.16 -3.66 -1.15
C GLY A 25 8.80 -3.44 -2.62
N ILE A 26 8.53 -4.53 -3.35
CA ILE A 26 7.94 -4.50 -4.70
C ILE A 26 6.50 -4.96 -4.57
N THR A 27 5.57 -4.03 -4.63
CA THR A 27 4.15 -4.24 -4.32
C THR A 27 3.26 -3.79 -5.47
N GLU A 28 3.47 -4.37 -6.66
CA GLU A 28 2.68 -4.07 -7.86
C GLU A 28 1.17 -4.20 -7.58
N HIS A 29 0.37 -3.33 -8.18
CA HIS A 29 -1.09 -3.39 -8.06
C HIS A 29 -1.67 -4.72 -8.55
N ALA A 30 -2.61 -5.26 -7.78
CA ALA A 30 -3.34 -6.46 -8.11
C ALA A 30 -4.31 -6.28 -9.30
N PRO A 31 -4.80 -7.37 -9.92
CA PRO A 31 -5.36 -7.37 -11.27
C PRO A 31 -6.61 -6.50 -11.52
N SER A 32 -7.34 -6.09 -10.49
CA SER A 32 -8.52 -5.24 -10.67
C SER A 32 -8.18 -3.78 -11.02
N MET A 33 -6.94 -3.36 -10.75
CA MET A 33 -6.47 -2.03 -11.18
C MET A 33 -6.18 -2.03 -12.68
N PRO A 34 -6.70 -1.06 -13.46
CA PRO A 34 -6.42 -0.97 -14.90
C PRO A 34 -4.93 -0.81 -15.19
N GLY A 35 -4.45 -1.51 -16.21
CA GLY A 35 -3.06 -1.41 -16.68
C GLY A 35 -2.04 -2.24 -15.90
N THR A 36 -2.45 -2.93 -14.85
CA THR A 36 -1.56 -3.76 -14.01
C THR A 36 -1.29 -5.15 -14.58
N CYS A 37 -0.56 -5.95 -13.79
CA CYS A 37 -0.17 -7.30 -14.12
C CYS A 37 -1.32 -8.30 -14.01
N HIS A 38 -1.31 -9.32 -14.87
CA HIS A 38 -2.20 -10.48 -14.71
C HIS A 38 -1.83 -11.25 -13.42
N LYS A 39 -2.82 -11.90 -12.77
CA LYS A 39 -2.61 -12.69 -11.53
C LYS A 39 -1.47 -13.71 -11.61
N PHE A 40 -1.11 -14.17 -12.81
CA PHE A 40 0.00 -15.09 -13.01
C PHE A 40 1.37 -14.48 -12.66
N TYR A 41 1.54 -13.16 -12.81
CA TYR A 41 2.72 -12.43 -12.37
C TYR A 41 2.98 -12.68 -10.87
N PHE A 42 1.97 -12.52 -10.05
CA PHE A 42 2.07 -12.69 -8.60
C PHE A 42 2.38 -14.13 -8.20
N ASN A 43 1.78 -15.12 -8.87
CA ASN A 43 2.08 -16.53 -8.64
C ASN A 43 3.52 -16.90 -9.03
N ASN A 44 4.14 -16.12 -9.92
CA ASN A 44 5.49 -16.37 -10.43
C ASN A 44 6.58 -15.56 -9.70
N LEU A 45 6.25 -14.70 -8.72
CA LEU A 45 7.23 -13.94 -7.92
C LEU A 45 8.27 -14.84 -7.24
N LYS A 46 7.94 -16.11 -7.01
CA LYS A 46 8.85 -17.12 -6.44
C LYS A 46 10.15 -17.32 -7.22
N VAL A 47 10.22 -16.95 -8.51
CA VAL A 47 11.45 -17.07 -9.32
C VAL A 47 12.40 -15.87 -9.12
N VAL A 48 11.94 -14.82 -8.49
CA VAL A 48 12.73 -13.61 -8.25
C VAL A 48 13.63 -13.81 -7.03
N PRO A 49 14.94 -13.54 -7.13
CA PRO A 49 15.83 -13.56 -5.97
C PRO A 49 15.36 -12.56 -4.89
N ARG A 50 15.50 -12.94 -3.61
CA ARG A 50 15.18 -12.08 -2.46
C ARG A 50 16.32 -11.12 -2.10
N GLU A 51 17.42 -11.15 -2.83
CA GLU A 51 18.54 -10.23 -2.71
C GLU A 51 19.02 -9.82 -4.10
N MET A 52 19.25 -8.52 -4.31
CA MET A 52 19.72 -7.96 -5.57
C MET A 52 20.45 -6.64 -5.30
N TYR A 53 21.61 -6.46 -5.96
CA TYR A 53 22.45 -5.25 -5.76
C TYR A 53 22.81 -4.95 -4.29
N GLY A 54 22.89 -5.99 -3.44
CA GLY A 54 23.23 -5.85 -2.02
C GLY A 54 22.07 -5.39 -1.13
N ILE A 55 20.86 -5.34 -1.63
CA ILE A 55 19.65 -5.03 -0.85
C ILE A 55 18.70 -6.23 -0.80
N GLN A 56 17.91 -6.31 0.27
CA GLN A 56 16.85 -7.29 0.42
C GLN A 56 15.59 -6.85 -0.36
N LEU A 57 14.95 -7.81 -1.03
CA LEU A 57 13.67 -7.58 -1.72
C LEU A 57 12.54 -8.28 -0.98
N LEU A 58 11.50 -7.54 -0.65
CA LEU A 58 10.21 -8.04 -0.21
C LEU A 58 9.25 -8.02 -1.40
N LEU A 59 8.82 -9.19 -1.84
CA LEU A 59 7.97 -9.33 -3.02
C LEU A 59 6.52 -9.55 -2.62
N GLY A 60 5.65 -8.69 -3.11
CA GLY A 60 4.27 -8.67 -2.70
C GLY A 60 3.31 -8.06 -3.71
N SER A 61 2.24 -7.52 -3.20
CA SER A 61 1.23 -6.82 -3.99
C SER A 61 0.52 -5.78 -3.17
N GLU A 62 0.12 -4.71 -3.83
CA GLU A 62 -0.94 -3.84 -3.35
C GLU A 62 -2.28 -4.36 -3.90
N VAL A 63 -3.05 -5.02 -3.04
CA VAL A 63 -4.36 -5.57 -3.39
C VAL A 63 -5.44 -4.50 -3.30
N ASN A 64 -6.43 -4.61 -4.18
CA ASN A 64 -7.57 -3.72 -4.19
C ASN A 64 -8.68 -4.24 -3.28
N ILE A 65 -9.20 -3.40 -2.40
CA ILE A 65 -10.43 -3.67 -1.67
C ILE A 65 -11.59 -3.44 -2.66
N LEU A 66 -12.43 -4.47 -2.83
CA LEU A 66 -13.46 -4.48 -3.88
C LEU A 66 -14.86 -4.17 -3.36
N ASP A 67 -15.09 -4.35 -2.07
CA ASP A 67 -16.40 -4.19 -1.43
C ASP A 67 -16.29 -3.91 0.07
N VAL A 68 -17.43 -3.62 0.69
CA VAL A 68 -17.56 -3.37 2.13
C VAL A 68 -17.17 -4.58 2.98
N GLN A 69 -17.26 -5.79 2.43
CA GLN A 69 -16.89 -7.04 3.11
C GLN A 69 -15.36 -7.21 3.19
N GLY A 70 -14.58 -6.33 2.57
CA GLY A 70 -13.13 -6.42 2.54
C GLY A 70 -12.61 -7.51 1.59
N THR A 71 -13.38 -7.86 0.56
CA THR A 71 -12.93 -8.76 -0.50
C THR A 71 -11.77 -8.14 -1.26
N VAL A 72 -10.74 -8.94 -1.54
CA VAL A 72 -9.57 -8.52 -2.33
C VAL A 72 -9.42 -9.35 -3.59
N ASP A 73 -8.73 -8.82 -4.59
CA ASP A 73 -8.64 -9.38 -5.95
C ASP A 73 -7.56 -10.46 -6.14
N LEU A 74 -6.84 -10.83 -5.08
CA LEU A 74 -5.95 -11.99 -5.07
C LEU A 74 -6.41 -13.03 -4.04
N GLY A 75 -6.40 -14.30 -4.44
CA GLY A 75 -6.83 -15.40 -3.57
C GLY A 75 -5.79 -15.76 -2.51
N GLN A 76 -6.23 -16.41 -1.42
CA GLN A 76 -5.39 -16.78 -0.27
C GLN A 76 -4.11 -17.54 -0.64
N HIS A 77 -4.18 -18.45 -1.62
CA HIS A 77 -3.00 -19.20 -2.06
C HIS A 77 -1.89 -18.27 -2.61
N THR A 78 -2.26 -17.24 -3.36
CA THR A 78 -1.30 -16.25 -3.88
C THR A 78 -0.80 -15.35 -2.75
N LEU A 79 -1.69 -14.84 -1.90
CA LEU A 79 -1.34 -13.97 -0.79
C LEU A 79 -0.39 -14.64 0.21
N SER A 80 -0.61 -15.92 0.53
CA SER A 80 0.24 -16.68 1.47
C SER A 80 1.67 -16.92 0.98
N SER A 81 1.95 -16.69 -0.30
CA SER A 81 3.30 -16.81 -0.88
C SER A 81 4.06 -15.49 -0.97
N MET A 82 3.45 -14.39 -0.54
CA MET A 82 4.04 -13.06 -0.58
C MET A 82 4.76 -12.71 0.72
N ASP A 83 5.78 -11.86 0.60
CA ASP A 83 6.53 -11.34 1.75
C ASP A 83 5.79 -10.16 2.40
N VAL A 84 5.05 -9.36 1.60
CA VAL A 84 4.29 -8.19 2.06
C VAL A 84 3.04 -7.99 1.19
N VAL A 85 1.92 -7.65 1.83
CA VAL A 85 0.66 -7.33 1.17
C VAL A 85 0.12 -6.01 1.73
N ILE A 86 -0.08 -5.05 0.86
CA ILE A 86 -0.76 -3.78 1.13
C ILE A 86 -2.21 -3.91 0.64
N ALA A 87 -3.17 -3.39 1.37
CA ALA A 87 -4.57 -3.36 0.95
C ALA A 87 -5.08 -1.91 0.91
N SER A 88 -5.61 -1.49 -0.23
CA SER A 88 -5.98 -0.11 -0.50
C SER A 88 -7.34 0.03 -1.16
N LEU A 89 -7.98 1.18 -0.97
CA LEU A 89 -9.16 1.61 -1.72
C LEU A 89 -8.71 2.40 -2.96
N HIS A 90 -9.15 1.96 -4.14
CA HIS A 90 -8.88 2.62 -5.41
C HIS A 90 -10.19 2.88 -6.18
N THR A 91 -10.38 4.11 -6.68
CA THR A 91 -11.62 4.52 -7.38
C THR A 91 -11.99 3.68 -8.61
N PRO A 92 -11.04 3.09 -9.37
CA PRO A 92 -11.38 2.15 -10.43
C PRO A 92 -11.94 0.81 -9.92
N CYS A 93 -11.61 0.40 -8.69
CA CYS A 93 -11.95 -0.91 -8.12
C CYS A 93 -13.17 -0.86 -7.20
N MET A 94 -13.25 0.17 -6.37
CA MET A 94 -14.39 0.44 -5.49
C MET A 94 -14.67 1.93 -5.49
N LYS A 95 -15.91 2.33 -5.78
CA LYS A 95 -16.29 3.74 -5.72
C LYS A 95 -16.41 4.20 -4.27
N PRO A 96 -16.09 5.48 -3.98
CA PRO A 96 -16.37 6.07 -2.69
C PRO A 96 -17.84 5.87 -2.29
N ALA A 97 -18.04 5.44 -1.05
CA ALA A 97 -19.34 5.17 -0.45
C ALA A 97 -19.56 6.06 0.78
N SER A 98 -20.49 5.72 1.66
CA SER A 98 -20.66 6.44 2.93
C SER A 98 -19.43 6.24 3.84
N LYS A 99 -19.21 7.17 4.76
CA LYS A 99 -18.16 7.09 5.79
C LYS A 99 -18.16 5.74 6.51
N ILE A 100 -19.36 5.24 6.83
CA ILE A 100 -19.54 3.95 7.53
C ILE A 100 -19.02 2.83 6.62
N GLU A 101 -19.49 2.75 5.39
CA GLU A 101 -19.12 1.68 4.44
C GLU A 101 -17.63 1.70 4.09
N ASN A 102 -17.05 2.89 3.88
CA ASN A 102 -15.61 3.02 3.63
C ASN A 102 -14.79 2.55 4.84
N THR A 103 -15.20 2.92 6.05
CA THR A 103 -14.54 2.47 7.28
C THR A 103 -14.67 0.96 7.45
N GLU A 104 -15.85 0.40 7.24
CA GLU A 104 -16.10 -1.05 7.33
C GLU A 104 -15.26 -1.83 6.31
N SER A 105 -15.04 -1.30 5.10
CA SER A 105 -14.19 -1.93 4.09
C SER A 105 -12.77 -2.14 4.62
N TYR A 106 -12.18 -1.13 5.25
CA TYR A 106 -10.87 -1.24 5.89
C TYR A 106 -10.88 -2.19 7.09
N LEU A 107 -11.87 -2.08 7.98
CA LEU A 107 -11.96 -2.96 9.16
C LEU A 107 -12.14 -4.43 8.75
N ASN A 108 -12.89 -4.69 7.69
CA ASN A 108 -13.11 -6.05 7.20
C ASN A 108 -11.86 -6.62 6.51
N VAL A 109 -11.14 -5.84 5.69
CA VAL A 109 -9.90 -6.33 5.06
C VAL A 109 -8.80 -6.59 6.09
N MET A 110 -8.75 -5.84 7.20
CA MET A 110 -7.80 -6.07 8.29
C MET A 110 -7.92 -7.45 8.93
N LYS A 111 -9.09 -8.09 8.86
CA LYS A 111 -9.32 -9.47 9.33
C LYS A 111 -8.60 -10.52 8.48
N ASN A 112 -8.17 -10.16 7.27
CA ASN A 112 -7.37 -11.04 6.42
C ASN A 112 -5.96 -11.19 7.01
N PRO A 113 -5.51 -12.40 7.38
CA PRO A 113 -4.23 -12.60 8.03
C PRO A 113 -3.03 -12.33 7.12
N TYR A 114 -3.22 -12.31 5.82
CA TYR A 114 -2.16 -12.07 4.84
C TYR A 114 -1.94 -10.59 4.54
N VAL A 115 -2.89 -9.72 4.85
CA VAL A 115 -2.71 -8.27 4.73
C VAL A 115 -1.83 -7.77 5.86
N ASN A 116 -0.77 -7.05 5.53
CA ASN A 116 0.19 -6.49 6.49
C ASN A 116 0.00 -4.99 6.71
N ILE A 117 -0.25 -4.26 5.63
CA ILE A 117 -0.28 -2.80 5.58
C ILE A 117 -1.63 -2.36 5.02
N ILE A 118 -2.18 -1.30 5.58
CA ILE A 118 -3.33 -0.58 5.01
C ILE A 118 -2.77 0.62 4.25
N GLY A 119 -2.96 0.60 2.93
CA GLY A 119 -2.40 1.59 2.02
C GLY A 119 -3.20 2.89 1.97
N HIS A 120 -2.48 4.00 1.93
CA HIS A 120 -2.95 5.39 1.76
C HIS A 120 -4.37 5.68 2.28
N PRO A 121 -4.67 5.39 3.57
CA PRO A 121 -5.99 5.67 4.14
C PRO A 121 -6.28 7.17 4.29
N ASP A 122 -5.32 8.01 3.93
CA ASP A 122 -5.36 9.45 3.88
C ASP A 122 -6.21 10.01 2.72
N ASP A 123 -6.55 9.19 1.72
CA ASP A 123 -7.30 9.64 0.56
C ASP A 123 -8.72 10.10 0.91
N GLY A 124 -8.89 11.41 1.05
CA GLY A 124 -10.15 12.05 1.42
C GLY A 124 -11.31 11.87 0.43
N ARG A 125 -11.07 11.27 -0.73
CA ARG A 125 -12.16 10.80 -1.60
C ARG A 125 -12.99 9.70 -0.93
N TYR A 126 -12.37 8.95 0.01
CA TYR A 126 -13.03 7.97 0.87
C TYR A 126 -13.08 8.52 2.30
N GLU A 127 -14.15 9.23 2.64
CA GLU A 127 -14.32 9.66 4.03
C GLU A 127 -14.40 8.45 4.95
N ILE A 128 -13.58 8.43 6.03
CA ILE A 128 -13.51 7.34 7.00
C ILE A 128 -13.49 7.84 8.45
N ASP A 129 -13.74 6.95 9.39
CA ASP A 129 -13.51 7.17 10.80
C ASP A 129 -12.08 6.75 11.17
N TYR A 130 -11.18 7.72 11.30
CA TYR A 130 -9.77 7.47 11.62
C TYR A 130 -9.56 6.83 12.98
N GLU A 131 -10.41 7.14 13.98
CA GLU A 131 -10.28 6.51 15.29
C GLU A 131 -10.63 5.01 15.20
N ALA A 132 -11.70 4.66 14.50
CA ALA A 132 -12.07 3.28 14.25
C ALA A 132 -10.99 2.53 13.41
N LEU A 133 -10.45 3.19 12.36
CA LEU A 133 -9.36 2.63 11.54
C LEU A 133 -8.14 2.28 12.40
N VAL A 134 -7.65 3.22 13.21
CA VAL A 134 -6.44 3.04 14.03
C VAL A 134 -6.67 1.98 15.11
N GLN A 135 -7.85 1.96 15.75
CA GLN A 135 -8.20 0.92 16.71
C GLN A 135 -8.29 -0.46 16.06
N GLY A 136 -8.87 -0.55 14.86
CA GLY A 136 -8.89 -1.79 14.07
C GLY A 136 -7.48 -2.25 13.68
N ALA A 137 -6.60 -1.35 13.24
CA ALA A 137 -5.21 -1.68 12.94
C ALA A 137 -4.48 -2.24 14.18
N LYS A 138 -4.72 -1.68 15.36
CA LYS A 138 -4.19 -2.21 16.62
C LYS A 138 -4.73 -3.60 16.93
N GLU A 139 -6.05 -3.80 16.80
CA GLU A 139 -6.70 -5.08 17.10
C GLU A 139 -6.19 -6.21 16.21
N TYR A 140 -6.06 -5.94 14.90
CA TYR A 140 -5.64 -6.95 13.92
C TYR A 140 -4.13 -6.96 13.64
N GLY A 141 -3.34 -6.14 14.35
CA GLY A 141 -1.88 -6.08 14.22
C GLY A 141 -1.42 -5.61 12.84
N LYS A 142 -2.12 -4.60 12.27
CA LYS A 142 -1.77 -4.02 10.97
C LYS A 142 -0.92 -2.76 11.11
N VAL A 143 -0.15 -2.47 10.07
CA VAL A 143 0.60 -1.22 9.91
C VAL A 143 -0.22 -0.27 9.05
N LEU A 144 -0.21 1.01 9.37
CA LEU A 144 -0.83 2.05 8.53
C LEU A 144 0.24 2.73 7.69
N GLU A 145 -0.09 3.01 6.44
CA GLU A 145 0.81 3.69 5.52
C GLU A 145 0.73 5.21 5.68
N LEU A 146 1.89 5.87 5.69
CA LEU A 146 2.08 7.28 5.41
C LEU A 146 2.70 7.39 4.02
N ASN A 147 1.89 7.71 3.03
CA ASN A 147 2.27 7.63 1.62
C ASN A 147 2.80 8.98 1.12
N ASN A 148 4.10 9.06 0.80
CA ASN A 148 4.73 10.29 0.35
C ASN A 148 4.13 10.83 -0.97
N HIS A 149 3.65 9.93 -1.86
CA HIS A 149 3.03 10.35 -3.11
C HIS A 149 1.65 10.99 -2.92
N SER A 150 0.92 10.67 -1.83
CA SER A 150 -0.36 11.32 -1.53
C SER A 150 -0.25 12.84 -1.38
N MET A 151 0.90 13.32 -0.96
CA MET A 151 1.19 14.75 -0.74
C MET A 151 1.77 15.45 -1.98
N ASP A 152 1.88 14.73 -3.12
CA ASP A 152 2.30 15.33 -4.39
C ASP A 152 1.20 16.27 -4.91
N PRO A 153 1.53 17.52 -5.31
CA PRO A 153 0.55 18.46 -5.88
C PRO A 153 -0.20 17.92 -7.11
N ASP A 154 0.40 17.00 -7.84
CA ASP A 154 -0.19 16.37 -9.02
C ASP A 154 -0.98 15.09 -8.67
N CYS A 155 -1.00 14.68 -7.40
CA CYS A 155 -1.77 13.54 -6.93
C CYS A 155 -3.27 13.86 -6.87
N ASN A 156 -4.09 12.87 -7.24
CA ASN A 156 -5.55 13.02 -7.22
C ASN A 156 -6.19 12.75 -5.85
N ARG A 157 -5.42 12.32 -4.84
CA ARG A 157 -5.89 12.12 -3.47
C ARG A 157 -6.23 13.48 -2.83
N GLN A 158 -7.23 13.51 -1.97
CA GLN A 158 -7.75 14.75 -1.40
C GLN A 158 -7.49 14.82 0.11
N ASN A 159 -7.16 16.02 0.62
CA ASN A 159 -6.97 16.29 2.04
C ASN A 159 -5.93 15.36 2.71
N ALA A 160 -4.92 14.88 1.97
CA ALA A 160 -3.98 13.89 2.47
C ALA A 160 -3.23 14.37 3.73
N VAL A 161 -2.70 15.58 3.72
CA VAL A 161 -1.93 16.13 4.85
C VAL A 161 -2.77 16.24 6.11
N GLU A 162 -4.00 16.75 6.01
CA GLU A 162 -4.92 16.88 7.14
C GLU A 162 -5.31 15.50 7.69
N ASN A 163 -5.60 14.58 6.82
CA ASN A 163 -5.99 13.21 7.16
C ASN A 163 -4.85 12.44 7.81
N ASP A 164 -3.64 12.52 7.26
CA ASP A 164 -2.43 11.94 7.84
C ASP A 164 -2.12 12.54 9.21
N THR A 165 -2.27 13.85 9.37
CA THR A 165 -2.10 14.50 10.68
C THR A 165 -3.02 13.90 11.73
N VAL A 166 -4.30 13.69 11.40
CA VAL A 166 -5.27 13.04 12.30
C VAL A 166 -4.86 11.59 12.58
N MET A 167 -4.55 10.82 11.54
CA MET A 167 -4.15 9.41 11.64
C MET A 167 -2.91 9.25 12.51
N LEU A 168 -1.84 10.02 12.26
CA LEU A 168 -0.58 9.94 13.00
C LEU A 168 -0.74 10.28 14.49
N ASN A 169 -1.55 11.28 14.84
CA ASN A 169 -1.86 11.60 16.22
C ASN A 169 -2.60 10.44 16.93
N LEU A 170 -3.50 9.77 16.23
CA LEU A 170 -4.20 8.59 16.74
C LEU A 170 -3.26 7.38 16.83
N CYS A 171 -2.40 7.17 15.84
CA CYS A 171 -1.38 6.13 15.88
C CYS A 171 -0.44 6.31 17.08
N LYS A 172 0.00 7.53 17.36
CA LYS A 172 0.79 7.85 18.55
C LYS A 172 0.03 7.55 19.84
N LYS A 173 -1.25 7.97 19.91
CA LYS A 173 -2.13 7.73 21.07
C LYS A 173 -2.32 6.25 21.35
N TYR A 174 -2.58 5.46 20.32
CA TYR A 174 -2.89 4.03 20.43
C TYR A 174 -1.69 3.10 20.26
N GLN A 175 -0.49 3.64 19.96
CA GLN A 175 0.74 2.90 19.71
C GLN A 175 0.61 1.92 18.53
N VAL A 176 0.05 2.39 17.42
CA VAL A 176 -0.04 1.65 16.15
C VAL A 176 1.18 1.99 15.30
N PRO A 177 1.87 1.00 14.74
CA PRO A 177 3.01 1.24 13.85
C PRO A 177 2.56 1.87 12.53
N VAL A 178 3.44 2.74 12.00
CA VAL A 178 3.28 3.38 10.70
C VAL A 178 4.48 3.04 9.84
N VAL A 179 4.27 2.79 8.56
CA VAL A 179 5.31 2.72 7.55
C VAL A 179 5.22 3.94 6.65
N MET A 180 6.36 4.56 6.35
CA MET A 180 6.46 5.61 5.37
C MET A 180 7.05 5.01 4.09
N ASP A 181 6.42 5.24 2.96
CA ASP A 181 6.91 4.81 1.67
C ASP A 181 6.76 5.87 0.58
N SER A 182 7.36 5.60 -0.57
CA SER A 182 7.41 6.54 -1.69
C SER A 182 6.34 6.31 -2.74
N ASP A 183 5.67 5.16 -2.73
CA ASP A 183 4.71 4.74 -3.77
C ASP A 183 5.26 4.99 -5.20
N ALA A 184 6.51 4.56 -5.40
CA ALA A 184 7.29 4.91 -6.59
C ALA A 184 6.88 4.08 -7.81
N HIS A 185 6.33 4.73 -8.82
CA HIS A 185 5.99 4.14 -10.12
C HIS A 185 7.12 4.29 -11.16
N PHE A 186 8.22 4.94 -10.78
CA PHE A 186 9.41 5.16 -11.58
C PHE A 186 10.65 5.17 -10.68
N ASP A 187 11.79 4.72 -11.17
CA ASP A 187 13.01 4.53 -10.38
C ASP A 187 13.54 5.81 -9.72
N LEU A 188 13.35 6.96 -10.37
CA LEU A 188 13.76 8.25 -9.80
C LEU A 188 13.02 8.60 -8.51
N LEU A 189 11.81 8.07 -8.31
CA LEU A 189 10.96 8.36 -7.15
C LEU A 189 11.22 7.43 -5.95
N ILE A 190 12.02 6.38 -6.12
CA ILE A 190 12.35 5.46 -5.04
C ILE A 190 13.04 6.20 -3.89
N GLY A 191 12.56 5.98 -2.67
CA GLY A 191 13.15 6.57 -1.47
C GLY A 191 12.96 8.08 -1.36
N GLU A 192 12.04 8.65 -2.13
CA GLU A 192 11.60 10.03 -1.93
C GLU A 192 10.61 10.08 -0.76
N PHE A 193 11.02 10.75 0.32
CA PHE A 193 10.23 10.83 1.56
C PHE A 193 10.08 12.25 2.07
N ASP A 194 10.52 13.25 1.32
CA ASP A 194 10.64 14.62 1.82
C ASP A 194 9.30 15.21 2.23
N ARG A 195 8.23 14.97 1.43
CA ARG A 195 6.90 15.48 1.74
C ARG A 195 6.28 14.84 2.99
N ALA A 196 6.55 13.57 3.21
CA ALA A 196 6.02 12.83 4.36
C ALA A 196 6.82 13.09 5.66
N ARG A 197 7.98 13.75 5.58
CA ARG A 197 8.80 14.12 6.74
C ARG A 197 8.49 15.51 7.28
N ASP A 198 7.99 16.40 6.43
CA ASP A 198 7.66 17.81 6.76
C ASP A 198 6.25 17.92 7.38
#